data_fe88af8f6195624d7d1ebf94a75ff6a5
#
_entry.id   fe88af8f6195624d7d1ebf94a75ff6a5
#
_cell.length_a   1.000
_cell.length_b   1.000
_cell.length_c   1.000
_cell.angle_alpha   90.00
_cell.angle_beta   90.00
_cell.angle_gamma   90.00
#
_symmetry.space_group_name_H-M   'P 1'
#
loop_
_entity.id
_entity.type
_entity.pdbx_description
1 polymer ?
#
loop_
_entity_poly.entity_id
_entity_poly.type
_entity_poly.pdbx_seq_one_letter_code
_entity_poly.pdbx_strand_id
1 'polypeptide(L)'
;MTHSTAPQPIAALLFDLDGTLVDSEGPGLEVLHSMARELGLDWSHEQSVQRFRGVPMPRCVSVIAQHLPAGNPALDEVAFLRELRANMAARFRQDLREIAGANDLLASLKIPFAVATNGPREKASLTLSLTGLDQWLQGRVFCAPEVGSYKPEPGLFLHAAQALGCEPAHCAVVEDSLPGMLGGIA
;
A
#
# COMPACT_ATOMS: atom_id res chain seq x y z
N MET A 1 -15.57 15.88 37.77
CA MET A 1 -16.63 15.45 36.83
C MET A 1 -15.96 14.64 35.72
N THR A 2 -15.99 13.32 35.85
CA THR A 2 -15.43 12.40 34.86
C THR A 2 -16.45 12.28 33.73
N HIS A 3 -16.22 12.93 32.60
CA HIS A 3 -16.98 12.68 31.38
C HIS A 3 -16.65 11.27 30.91
N SER A 4 -17.49 10.30 31.27
CA SER A 4 -17.54 9.02 30.59
C SER A 4 -18.15 9.25 29.22
N THR A 5 -17.32 9.54 28.23
CA THR A 5 -17.75 9.53 26.83
C THR A 5 -17.88 8.07 26.40
N ALA A 6 -19.10 7.59 26.24
CA ALA A 6 -19.32 6.34 25.54
C ALA A 6 -18.60 6.40 24.19
N PRO A 7 -17.95 5.30 23.74
CA PRO A 7 -17.29 5.30 22.44
C PRO A 7 -18.30 5.68 21.35
N GLN A 8 -17.96 6.66 20.54
CA GLN A 8 -18.79 7.09 19.42
C GLN A 8 -18.89 5.93 18.41
N PRO A 9 -20.07 5.69 17.84
CA PRO A 9 -20.22 4.62 16.85
C PRO A 9 -19.38 4.92 15.61
N ILE A 10 -18.67 3.91 15.11
CA ILE A 10 -17.92 4.00 13.86
C ILE A 10 -18.91 4.12 12.71
N ALA A 11 -18.81 5.18 11.93
CA ALA A 11 -19.68 5.49 10.81
C ALA A 11 -19.09 5.07 9.45
N ALA A 12 -17.76 4.96 9.33
CA ALA A 12 -17.08 4.52 8.12
C ALA A 12 -15.76 3.79 8.41
N LEU A 13 -15.31 2.96 7.46
CA LEU A 13 -14.01 2.30 7.50
C LEU A 13 -13.12 2.78 6.36
N LEU A 14 -11.86 3.06 6.66
CA LEU A 14 -10.83 3.45 5.72
C LEU A 14 -9.74 2.38 5.73
N PHE A 15 -9.66 1.61 4.67
CA PHE A 15 -8.72 0.51 4.54
C PHE A 15 -7.45 0.96 3.82
N ASP A 16 -6.30 0.55 4.31
CA ASP A 16 -5.14 0.42 3.44
C ASP A 16 -5.35 -0.69 2.41
N LEU A 17 -4.48 -0.77 1.42
CA LEU A 17 -4.57 -1.76 0.35
C LEU A 17 -3.52 -2.86 0.50
N ASP A 18 -2.24 -2.49 0.46
CA ASP A 18 -1.12 -3.41 0.34
C ASP A 18 -0.74 -4.00 1.72
N GLY A 19 -0.90 -5.29 1.92
CA GLY A 19 -0.70 -5.94 3.22
C GLY A 19 -1.96 -5.98 4.08
N THR A 20 -2.96 -5.14 3.79
CA THR A 20 -4.24 -5.08 4.51
C THR A 20 -5.36 -5.81 3.78
N LEU A 21 -5.60 -5.49 2.52
CA LEU A 21 -6.63 -6.13 1.67
C LEU A 21 -6.03 -7.08 0.63
N VAL A 22 -4.82 -6.80 0.16
CA VAL A 22 -4.14 -7.54 -0.90
C VAL A 22 -2.75 -7.96 -0.44
N ASP A 23 -2.42 -9.24 -0.61
CA ASP A 23 -1.11 -9.82 -0.28
C ASP A 23 -0.08 -9.52 -1.38
N SER A 24 0.23 -8.25 -1.57
CA SER A 24 1.13 -7.78 -2.63
C SER A 24 2.57 -7.57 -2.17
N GLU A 25 2.83 -7.52 -0.87
CA GLU A 25 4.15 -7.18 -0.34
C GLU A 25 5.18 -8.26 -0.62
N GLY A 26 4.86 -9.53 -0.32
CA GLY A 26 5.75 -10.66 -0.58
C GLY A 26 6.14 -10.78 -2.06
N PRO A 27 5.18 -10.92 -2.99
CA PRO A 27 5.45 -10.96 -4.42
C PRO A 27 6.20 -9.75 -4.95
N GLY A 28 5.92 -8.55 -4.42
CA GLY A 28 6.65 -7.33 -4.79
C GLY A 28 8.12 -7.35 -4.36
N LEU A 29 8.40 -7.83 -3.15
CA LEU A 29 9.76 -7.96 -2.64
C LEU A 29 10.56 -9.06 -3.36
N GLU A 30 9.92 -10.15 -3.80
CA GLU A 30 10.55 -11.18 -4.64
C GLU A 30 11.08 -10.56 -5.94
N VAL A 31 10.28 -9.76 -6.62
CA VAL A 31 10.69 -9.09 -7.86
C VAL A 31 11.84 -8.10 -7.60
N LEU A 32 11.72 -7.27 -6.56
CA LEU A 32 12.76 -6.32 -6.18
C LEU A 32 14.08 -7.03 -5.89
N HIS A 33 14.04 -8.13 -5.14
CA HIS A 33 15.20 -8.96 -4.82
C HIS A 33 15.84 -9.53 -6.08
N SER A 34 15.07 -10.12 -7.00
CA SER A 34 15.58 -10.66 -8.26
C SER A 34 16.31 -9.61 -9.08
N MET A 35 15.68 -8.44 -9.28
CA MET A 35 16.27 -7.33 -10.04
C MET A 35 17.53 -6.77 -9.36
N ALA A 36 17.55 -6.68 -8.03
CA ALA A 36 18.75 -6.25 -7.30
C ALA A 36 19.92 -7.24 -7.48
N ARG A 37 19.64 -8.53 -7.50
CA ARG A 37 20.65 -9.56 -7.78
C ARG A 37 21.20 -9.49 -9.21
N GLU A 38 20.38 -9.20 -10.20
CA GLU A 38 20.80 -9.00 -11.59
C GLU A 38 21.78 -7.84 -11.74
N LEU A 39 21.69 -6.83 -10.86
CA LEU A 39 22.67 -5.73 -10.74
C LEU A 39 23.93 -6.12 -9.97
N GLY A 40 24.07 -7.36 -9.51
CA GLY A 40 25.24 -7.85 -8.81
C GLY A 40 25.21 -7.64 -7.28
N LEU A 41 24.07 -7.28 -6.70
CA LEU A 41 23.94 -7.19 -5.24
C LEU A 41 23.76 -8.60 -4.65
N ASP A 42 24.68 -8.97 -3.76
CA ASP A 42 24.70 -10.31 -3.13
C ASP A 42 23.95 -10.32 -1.79
N TRP A 43 22.70 -9.82 -1.82
CA TRP A 43 21.81 -9.92 -0.68
C TRP A 43 21.00 -11.21 -0.74
N SER A 44 20.82 -11.88 0.39
CA SER A 44 19.84 -12.97 0.47
C SER A 44 18.42 -12.42 0.37
N HIS A 45 17.46 -13.29 0.05
CA HIS A 45 16.03 -12.90 0.05
C HIS A 45 15.61 -12.35 1.42
N GLU A 46 16.02 -12.99 2.51
CA GLU A 46 15.72 -12.55 3.87
C GLU A 46 16.28 -11.16 4.16
N GLN A 47 17.53 -10.89 3.77
CA GLN A 47 18.15 -9.57 3.90
C GLN A 47 17.41 -8.50 3.09
N SER A 48 16.92 -8.85 1.89
CA SER A 48 16.11 -7.94 1.07
C SER A 48 14.76 -7.65 1.74
N VAL A 49 14.09 -8.67 2.29
CA VAL A 49 12.84 -8.51 3.03
C VAL A 49 13.03 -7.62 4.26
N GLN A 50 14.05 -7.88 5.08
CA GLN A 50 14.34 -7.07 6.27
C GLN A 50 14.65 -5.60 5.92
N ARG A 51 15.31 -5.36 4.78
CA ARG A 51 15.73 -4.03 4.33
C ARG A 51 14.59 -3.22 3.73
N PHE A 52 13.66 -3.87 3.03
CA PHE A 52 12.71 -3.19 2.14
C PHE A 52 11.24 -3.35 2.52
N ARG A 53 10.90 -4.21 3.49
CA ARG A 53 9.53 -4.36 3.94
C ARG A 53 8.98 -3.03 4.47
N GLY A 54 7.84 -2.60 3.95
CA GLY A 54 7.20 -1.32 4.30
C GLY A 54 7.92 -0.07 3.77
N VAL A 55 9.02 -0.21 3.01
CA VAL A 55 9.76 0.93 2.45
C VAL A 55 9.16 1.31 1.09
N PRO A 56 8.88 2.60 0.82
CA PRO A 56 8.39 3.05 -0.48
C PRO A 56 9.33 2.66 -1.63
N MET A 57 8.80 2.15 -2.73
CA MET A 57 9.60 1.64 -3.87
C MET A 57 10.66 2.64 -4.40
N PRO A 58 10.39 3.96 -4.54
CA PRO A 58 11.44 4.89 -4.94
C PRO A 58 12.63 4.89 -3.97
N ARG A 59 12.37 4.76 -2.67
CA ARG A 59 13.43 4.69 -1.66
C ARG A 59 14.20 3.37 -1.74
N CYS A 60 13.51 2.25 -2.03
CA CYS A 60 14.18 0.97 -2.27
C CYS A 60 15.16 1.07 -3.43
N VAL A 61 14.76 1.70 -4.53
CA VAL A 61 15.60 1.90 -5.72
C VAL A 61 16.83 2.76 -5.39
N SER A 62 16.64 3.86 -4.64
CA SER A 62 17.77 4.70 -4.21
C SER A 62 18.77 3.93 -3.32
N VAL A 63 18.26 3.06 -2.44
CA VAL A 63 19.14 2.20 -1.61
C VAL A 63 19.90 1.19 -2.49
N ILE A 64 19.26 0.59 -3.48
CA ILE A 64 19.93 -0.30 -4.46
C ILE A 64 21.03 0.45 -5.19
N ALA A 65 20.75 1.65 -5.73
CA ALA A 65 21.72 2.48 -6.43
C ALA A 65 22.97 2.78 -5.58
N GLN A 66 22.78 3.06 -4.28
CA GLN A 66 23.87 3.35 -3.34
C GLN A 66 24.75 2.14 -3.02
N HIS A 67 24.28 0.92 -3.25
CA HIS A 67 24.99 -0.31 -2.89
C HIS A 67 25.51 -1.09 -4.11
N LEU A 68 25.42 -0.52 -5.31
CA LEU A 68 25.93 -1.19 -6.51
C LEU A 68 27.43 -1.50 -6.35
N PRO A 69 27.88 -2.69 -6.83
CA PRO A 69 29.28 -3.04 -6.84
C PRO A 69 30.15 -2.02 -7.59
N ALA A 70 31.38 -1.85 -7.13
CA ALA A 70 32.33 -0.97 -7.80
C ALA A 70 32.54 -1.39 -9.28
N GLY A 71 32.48 -0.42 -10.17
CA GLY A 71 32.58 -0.65 -11.62
C GLY A 71 31.25 -0.78 -12.35
N ASN A 72 30.13 -0.89 -11.65
CA ASN A 72 28.82 -0.79 -12.29
C ASN A 72 28.56 0.65 -12.76
N PRO A 73 27.88 0.84 -13.92
CA PRO A 73 27.41 2.15 -14.32
C PRO A 73 26.41 2.71 -13.29
N ALA A 74 26.30 4.04 -13.23
CA ALA A 74 25.27 4.66 -12.40
C ALA A 74 23.87 4.17 -12.83
N LEU A 75 23.04 3.81 -11.84
CA LEU A 75 21.68 3.35 -12.09
C LEU A 75 20.80 4.53 -12.52
N ASP A 76 20.12 4.41 -13.62
CA ASP A 76 18.97 5.27 -13.94
C ASP A 76 17.79 4.83 -13.05
N GLU A 77 17.65 5.49 -11.89
CA GLU A 77 16.63 5.15 -10.89
C GLU A 77 15.20 5.27 -11.45
N VAL A 78 14.96 6.20 -12.38
CA VAL A 78 13.65 6.40 -12.99
C VAL A 78 13.30 5.25 -13.94
N ALA A 79 14.25 4.89 -14.81
CA ALA A 79 14.06 3.76 -15.71
C ALA A 79 13.91 2.44 -14.93
N PHE A 80 14.75 2.23 -13.92
CA PHE A 80 14.70 1.04 -13.08
C PHE A 80 13.38 0.94 -12.30
N LEU A 81 12.89 2.02 -11.71
CA LEU A 81 11.61 2.04 -11.01
C LEU A 81 10.44 1.70 -11.96
N ARG A 82 10.49 2.20 -13.19
CA ARG A 82 9.48 1.88 -14.20
C ARG A 82 9.49 0.40 -14.56
N GLU A 83 10.67 -0.18 -14.78
CA GLU A 83 10.83 -1.60 -15.07
C GLU A 83 10.43 -2.48 -13.89
N LEU A 84 10.83 -2.12 -12.67
CA LEU A 84 10.42 -2.78 -11.43
C LEU A 84 8.89 -2.84 -11.31
N ARG A 85 8.19 -1.74 -11.56
CA ARG A 85 6.72 -1.71 -11.53
C ARG A 85 6.10 -2.59 -12.61
N ALA A 86 6.68 -2.65 -13.80
CA ALA A 86 6.22 -3.53 -14.88
C ALA A 86 6.39 -5.01 -14.51
N ASN A 87 7.54 -5.37 -13.95
CA ASN A 87 7.84 -6.74 -13.51
C ASN A 87 6.95 -7.15 -12.31
N MET A 88 6.72 -6.25 -11.35
CA MET A 88 5.76 -6.47 -10.27
C MET A 88 4.35 -6.71 -10.82
N ALA A 89 3.89 -5.91 -11.77
CA ALA A 89 2.59 -6.09 -12.40
C ALA A 89 2.49 -7.45 -13.13
N ALA A 90 3.55 -7.89 -13.79
CA ALA A 90 3.62 -9.21 -14.42
C ALA A 90 3.57 -10.34 -13.38
N ARG A 91 4.29 -10.19 -12.25
CA ARG A 91 4.28 -11.15 -11.14
C ARG A 91 2.90 -11.26 -10.49
N PHE A 92 2.24 -10.12 -10.26
CA PHE A 92 0.90 -10.10 -9.67
C PHE A 92 -0.15 -10.83 -10.52
N ARG A 93 -0.05 -10.73 -11.86
CA ARG A 93 -0.98 -11.44 -12.77
C ARG A 93 -0.87 -12.98 -12.69
N GLN A 94 0.16 -13.53 -12.08
CA GLN A 94 0.33 -14.98 -11.98
C GLN A 94 -0.56 -15.59 -10.88
N ASP A 95 -0.53 -15.03 -9.68
CA ASP A 95 -1.18 -15.64 -8.52
C ASP A 95 -1.46 -14.70 -7.34
N LEU A 96 -1.57 -13.38 -7.60
CA LEU A 96 -1.87 -12.43 -6.53
C LEU A 96 -3.18 -12.81 -5.83
N ARG A 97 -3.17 -12.75 -4.50
CA ARG A 97 -4.32 -13.09 -3.67
C ARG A 97 -4.74 -11.91 -2.80
N GLU A 98 -5.99 -11.93 -2.40
CA GLU A 98 -6.45 -11.10 -1.30
C GLU A 98 -5.83 -11.56 0.03
N ILE A 99 -5.77 -10.68 1.01
CA ILE A 99 -5.59 -11.09 2.40
C ILE A 99 -6.80 -11.94 2.80
N ALA A 100 -6.54 -13.09 3.41
CA ALA A 100 -7.57 -14.08 3.69
C ALA A 100 -8.79 -13.48 4.41
N GLY A 101 -9.96 -13.57 3.80
CA GLY A 101 -11.22 -13.05 4.31
C GLY A 101 -11.53 -11.59 3.95
N ALA A 102 -10.68 -10.91 3.17
CA ALA A 102 -10.94 -9.52 2.76
C ALA A 102 -12.23 -9.40 1.93
N ASN A 103 -12.47 -10.31 0.99
CA ASN A 103 -13.69 -10.33 0.18
C ASN A 103 -14.94 -10.51 1.04
N ASP A 104 -14.92 -11.50 1.93
CA ASP A 104 -16.04 -11.79 2.83
C ASP A 104 -16.31 -10.61 3.78
N LEU A 105 -15.26 -9.98 4.30
CA LEU A 105 -15.37 -8.79 5.11
C LEU A 105 -16.07 -7.66 4.35
N LEU A 106 -15.54 -7.27 3.18
CA LEU A 106 -16.10 -6.16 2.41
C LEU A 106 -17.56 -6.43 1.98
N ALA A 107 -17.89 -7.68 1.62
CA ALA A 107 -19.26 -8.09 1.30
C ALA A 107 -20.22 -7.96 2.50
N SER A 108 -19.74 -8.16 3.72
CA SER A 108 -20.55 -8.13 4.94
C SER A 108 -20.82 -6.74 5.49
N LEU A 109 -19.99 -5.74 5.14
CA LEU A 109 -20.06 -4.39 5.69
C LEU A 109 -21.38 -3.69 5.34
N LYS A 110 -21.98 -3.03 6.34
CA LYS A 110 -23.21 -2.25 6.20
C LYS A 110 -22.98 -0.75 6.34
N ILE A 111 -21.75 -0.35 6.70
CA ILE A 111 -21.33 1.05 6.78
C ILE A 111 -20.47 1.39 5.57
N PRO A 112 -20.39 2.67 5.17
CA PRO A 112 -19.52 3.11 4.10
C PRO A 112 -18.06 2.72 4.36
N PHE A 113 -17.34 2.42 3.29
CA PHE A 113 -15.89 2.17 3.36
C PHE A 113 -15.19 2.60 2.07
N ALA A 114 -13.91 2.85 2.19
CA ALA A 114 -13.02 3.24 1.09
C ALA A 114 -11.63 2.64 1.26
N VAL A 115 -10.87 2.62 0.19
CA VAL A 115 -9.43 2.34 0.20
C VAL A 115 -8.65 3.65 0.14
N ALA A 116 -7.61 3.76 0.97
CA ALA A 116 -6.66 4.86 1.03
C ALA A 116 -5.23 4.30 1.00
N THR A 117 -4.54 4.37 -0.15
CA THR A 117 -3.22 3.77 -0.36
C THR A 117 -2.15 4.79 -0.74
N ASN A 118 -0.91 4.58 -0.28
CA ASN A 118 0.26 5.32 -0.75
C ASN A 118 0.68 4.93 -2.19
N GLY A 119 0.13 3.84 -2.73
CA GLY A 119 0.43 3.35 -4.06
C GLY A 119 -0.19 4.20 -5.19
N PRO A 120 0.36 4.10 -6.41
CA PRO A 120 -0.23 4.77 -7.57
C PRO A 120 -1.50 4.06 -8.05
N ARG A 121 -2.37 4.80 -8.75
CA ARG A 121 -3.67 4.35 -9.27
C ARG A 121 -3.57 3.07 -10.09
N GLU A 122 -2.58 2.99 -10.97
CA GLU A 122 -2.40 1.85 -11.87
C GLU A 122 -2.16 0.55 -11.08
N LYS A 123 -1.35 0.62 -10.01
CA LYS A 123 -1.11 -0.53 -9.13
C LYS A 123 -2.39 -0.90 -8.38
N ALA A 124 -3.04 0.08 -7.75
CA ALA A 124 -4.26 -0.15 -6.98
C ALA A 124 -5.37 -0.78 -7.83
N SER A 125 -5.62 -0.25 -9.03
CA SER A 125 -6.60 -0.80 -9.97
C SER A 125 -6.28 -2.23 -10.38
N LEU A 126 -5.00 -2.50 -10.70
CA LEU A 126 -4.55 -3.84 -11.09
C LEU A 126 -4.77 -4.85 -9.94
N THR A 127 -4.29 -4.54 -8.75
CA THR A 127 -4.32 -5.48 -7.62
C THR A 127 -5.75 -5.75 -7.14
N LEU A 128 -6.60 -4.73 -7.10
CA LEU A 128 -8.02 -4.85 -6.78
C LEU A 128 -8.77 -5.70 -7.81
N SER A 129 -8.50 -5.48 -9.12
CA SER A 129 -9.14 -6.26 -10.18
C SER A 129 -8.69 -7.72 -10.18
N LEU A 130 -7.40 -8.01 -9.95
CA LEU A 130 -6.89 -9.37 -9.88
C LEU A 130 -7.46 -10.18 -8.69
N THR A 131 -7.80 -9.50 -7.61
CA THR A 131 -8.38 -10.11 -6.40
C THR A 131 -9.91 -10.05 -6.35
N GLY A 132 -10.56 -9.37 -7.32
CA GLY A 132 -12.01 -9.20 -7.37
C GLY A 132 -12.58 -8.25 -6.32
N LEU A 133 -11.72 -7.52 -5.59
CA LEU A 133 -12.14 -6.58 -4.53
C LEU A 133 -12.73 -5.28 -5.09
N ASP A 134 -12.43 -4.94 -6.34
CA ASP A 134 -12.93 -3.73 -7.03
C ASP A 134 -14.47 -3.66 -7.07
N GLN A 135 -15.16 -4.80 -7.15
CA GLN A 135 -16.61 -4.89 -7.15
C GLN A 135 -17.26 -4.22 -5.93
N TRP A 136 -16.59 -4.19 -4.78
CA TRP A 136 -17.11 -3.63 -3.53
C TRP A 136 -16.85 -2.14 -3.37
N LEU A 137 -15.87 -1.61 -4.09
CA LEU A 137 -15.33 -0.26 -3.84
C LEU A 137 -16.02 0.83 -4.66
N GLN A 138 -16.60 0.52 -5.81
CA GLN A 138 -17.39 1.45 -6.64
C GLN A 138 -16.69 2.80 -6.86
N GLY A 139 -15.38 2.79 -7.12
CA GLY A 139 -14.56 3.98 -7.29
C GLY A 139 -14.07 4.66 -5.99
N ARG A 140 -14.43 4.15 -4.82
CA ARG A 140 -13.98 4.67 -3.52
C ARG A 140 -12.55 4.19 -3.17
N VAL A 141 -11.62 4.52 -4.06
CA VAL A 141 -10.19 4.22 -3.92
C VAL A 141 -9.44 5.54 -4.05
N PHE A 142 -8.69 5.91 -3.03
CA PHE A 142 -7.92 7.15 -2.95
C PHE A 142 -6.44 6.83 -2.92
N CYS A 143 -5.70 7.39 -3.86
CA CYS A 143 -4.28 7.17 -4.04
C CYS A 143 -3.51 8.43 -3.66
N ALA A 144 -2.49 8.29 -2.81
CA ALA A 144 -1.69 9.42 -2.33
C ALA A 144 -1.11 10.31 -3.44
N PRO A 145 -0.61 9.76 -4.59
CA PRO A 145 -0.14 10.61 -5.69
C PRO A 145 -1.21 11.54 -6.29
N GLU A 146 -2.49 11.17 -6.21
CA GLU A 146 -3.61 11.97 -6.73
C GLU A 146 -4.09 13.00 -5.70
N VAL A 147 -4.08 12.60 -4.42
CA VAL A 147 -4.50 13.47 -3.31
C VAL A 147 -3.41 14.48 -2.94
N GLY A 148 -2.15 14.16 -3.21
CA GLY A 148 -1.00 14.99 -2.85
C GLY A 148 -0.60 14.89 -1.37
N SER A 149 -1.09 13.87 -0.65
CA SER A 149 -0.75 13.61 0.75
C SER A 149 -0.47 12.11 0.95
N TYR A 150 0.64 11.81 1.61
CA TYR A 150 1.14 10.45 1.82
C TYR A 150 1.15 10.12 3.31
N LYS A 151 0.77 8.91 3.68
CA LYS A 151 0.99 8.39 5.04
C LYS A 151 2.49 8.51 5.39
N PRO A 152 2.87 9.01 6.56
CA PRO A 152 2.08 9.18 7.79
C PRO A 152 1.28 10.48 7.91
N GLU A 153 1.26 11.36 6.91
CA GLU A 153 0.42 12.54 6.94
C GLU A 153 -1.07 12.13 6.90
N PRO A 154 -1.97 12.80 7.66
CA PRO A 154 -3.38 12.41 7.76
C PRO A 154 -4.20 12.76 6.51
N GLY A 155 -3.69 13.62 5.62
CA GLY A 155 -4.45 14.21 4.52
C GLY A 155 -5.11 13.20 3.60
N LEU A 156 -4.48 12.04 3.36
CA LEU A 156 -5.08 10.97 2.55
C LEU A 156 -6.34 10.39 3.21
N PHE A 157 -6.31 10.09 4.52
CA PHE A 157 -7.46 9.59 5.27
C PHE A 157 -8.53 10.66 5.45
N LEU A 158 -8.16 11.91 5.70
CA LEU A 158 -9.10 13.03 5.78
C LEU A 158 -9.84 13.23 4.45
N HIS A 159 -9.13 13.12 3.32
CA HIS A 159 -9.75 13.18 2.00
C HIS A 159 -10.75 12.02 1.78
N ALA A 160 -10.39 10.81 2.17
CA ALA A 160 -11.26 9.64 2.06
C ALA A 160 -12.51 9.76 2.95
N ALA A 161 -12.37 10.23 4.20
CA ALA A 161 -13.47 10.48 5.12
C ALA A 161 -14.43 11.53 4.55
N GLN A 162 -13.91 12.64 4.03
CA GLN A 162 -14.70 13.69 3.38
C GLN A 162 -15.47 13.16 2.18
N ALA A 163 -14.84 12.35 1.32
CA ALA A 163 -15.48 11.76 0.16
C ALA A 163 -16.61 10.77 0.51
N LEU A 164 -16.52 10.13 1.69
CA LEU A 164 -17.60 9.30 2.25
C LEU A 164 -18.68 10.11 2.98
N GLY A 165 -18.51 11.42 3.15
CA GLY A 165 -19.42 12.27 3.91
C GLY A 165 -19.41 11.99 5.42
N CYS A 166 -18.31 11.47 5.95
CA CYS A 166 -18.16 11.11 7.36
C CYS A 166 -17.16 12.04 8.06
N GLU A 167 -17.49 12.39 9.32
CA GLU A 167 -16.56 13.08 10.18
C GLU A 167 -15.36 12.18 10.51
N PRO A 168 -14.11 12.68 10.44
CA PRO A 168 -12.93 11.85 10.72
C PRO A 168 -12.96 11.14 12.08
N ALA A 169 -13.48 11.80 13.11
CA ALA A 169 -13.62 11.22 14.44
C ALA A 169 -14.56 10.01 14.52
N HIS A 170 -15.39 9.80 13.50
CA HIS A 170 -16.28 8.64 13.38
C HIS A 170 -15.79 7.60 12.35
N CYS A 171 -14.59 7.79 11.81
CA CYS A 171 -13.95 6.82 10.93
C CYS A 171 -13.00 5.92 11.73
N ALA A 172 -12.91 4.65 11.34
CA ALA A 172 -11.83 3.79 11.79
C ALA A 172 -10.92 3.45 10.59
N VAL A 173 -9.61 3.48 10.86
CA VAL A 173 -8.59 3.08 9.88
C VAL A 173 -8.20 1.63 10.13
N VAL A 174 -8.10 0.83 9.07
CA VAL A 174 -7.60 -0.55 9.09
C VAL A 174 -6.30 -0.57 8.31
N GLU A 175 -5.21 -0.91 8.98
CA GLU A 175 -3.84 -0.71 8.49
C GLU A 175 -2.87 -1.72 9.10
N ASP A 176 -1.85 -2.13 8.34
CA ASP A 176 -0.80 -3.06 8.77
C ASP A 176 0.57 -2.38 8.98
N SER A 177 0.72 -1.11 8.54
CA SER A 177 1.98 -0.38 8.57
C SER A 177 2.01 0.71 9.66
N LEU A 178 3.20 0.95 10.25
CA LEU A 178 3.38 2.05 11.20
C LEU A 178 3.07 3.43 10.60
N PRO A 179 3.53 3.79 9.36
CA PRO A 179 3.15 5.07 8.76
C PRO A 179 1.64 5.24 8.60
N GLY A 180 0.93 4.18 8.21
CA GLY A 180 -0.51 4.26 8.07
C GLY A 180 -1.24 4.38 9.40
N MET A 181 -0.81 3.66 10.43
CA MET A 181 -1.36 3.83 11.79
C MET A 181 -1.14 5.26 12.30
N LEU A 182 0.06 5.83 12.12
CA LEU A 182 0.35 7.22 12.52
C LEU A 182 -0.55 8.23 11.79
N GLY A 183 -0.76 8.05 10.47
CA GLY A 183 -1.67 8.90 9.70
C GLY A 183 -3.14 8.74 10.10
N GLY A 184 -3.53 7.56 10.59
CA GLY A 184 -4.90 7.29 11.03
C GLY A 184 -5.25 7.86 12.39
N ILE A 185 -4.26 8.14 13.26
CA ILE A 185 -4.48 8.70 14.60
C ILE A 185 -4.17 10.21 14.67
N ALA A 186 -3.64 10.80 13.61
CA ALA A 186 -3.32 12.24 13.53
C ALA A 186 -4.55 13.06 13.13
#